data_9e8177c9d44324e77e386c3e1f1003f2
#
_entry.id   9e8177c9d44324e77e386c3e1f1003f2
#
_cell.length_a   1.000
_cell.length_b   1.000
_cell.length_c   1.000
_cell.angle_alpha   90.00
_cell.angle_beta   90.00
_cell.angle_gamma   90.00
#
_symmetry.space_group_name_H-M   'P 1'
#
loop_
_entity.id
_entity.type
_entity.pdbx_description
1 polymer ?
#
loop_
_entity_poly.entity_id
_entity_poly.type
_entity_poly.pdbx_seq_one_letter_code
_entity_poly.pdbx_strand_id
1 'polypeptide(L)'
;MMKNVVEVRDLVVVRGVREVLPGISLDVPAGVTGLLGPSGCGKTTLMRCLVGAQQVRSGTVEVLGEPAGSPPLRTRVGYVTQAASVYDDLTVAENLAFFAGVLGVDRARVDEAIAGVGLDDHRSQVVGRLSGGQRSRASLAVALLGTPDLLVLDEPTVGLDPVLRRDLWELFHRIAAGGAAVLVSSDVMDEAERCHRLLLMREGRIIADGSPDEVRARTGAPDIEQAFLRLVEHKGEVA
;
A
#
# COMPACT_ATOMS: atom_id res chain seq x y z
N MET A 1 17.16 17.12 3.12
CA MET A 1 16.29 16.50 2.11
C MET A 1 15.83 15.18 2.67
N MET A 2 14.52 14.92 2.74
CA MET A 2 14.03 13.58 3.07
C MET A 2 14.47 12.63 1.95
N LYS A 3 15.06 11.49 2.31
CA LYS A 3 15.48 10.48 1.33
C LYS A 3 14.21 9.79 0.81
N ASN A 4 14.02 9.75 -0.51
CA ASN A 4 12.94 9.00 -1.11
C ASN A 4 13.13 7.50 -0.84
N VAL A 5 12.04 6.83 -0.49
CA VAL A 5 12.02 5.38 -0.27
C VAL A 5 11.70 4.65 -1.57
N VAL A 6 10.86 5.28 -2.40
CA VAL A 6 10.53 4.80 -3.76
C VAL A 6 10.79 5.91 -4.76
N GLU A 7 11.39 5.56 -5.89
CA GLU A 7 11.57 6.44 -7.05
C GLU A 7 11.09 5.71 -8.31
N VAL A 8 10.14 6.32 -9.00
CA VAL A 8 9.60 5.81 -10.27
C VAL A 8 9.86 6.86 -11.35
N ARG A 9 10.40 6.44 -12.49
CA ARG A 9 10.70 7.33 -13.61
C ARG A 9 10.19 6.75 -14.92
N ASP A 10 9.33 7.49 -15.61
CA ASP A 10 8.78 7.22 -16.93
C ASP A 10 8.24 5.79 -17.10
N LEU A 11 7.60 5.28 -16.04
CA LEU A 11 7.14 3.90 -15.94
C LEU A 11 5.98 3.65 -16.90
N VAL A 12 6.19 2.77 -17.87
CA VAL A 12 5.16 2.30 -18.81
C VAL A 12 4.85 0.84 -18.55
N VAL A 13 3.55 0.55 -18.34
CA VAL A 13 3.03 -0.81 -18.18
C VAL A 13 1.90 -1.06 -19.16
N VAL A 14 2.02 -2.16 -19.90
CA VAL A 14 1.01 -2.63 -20.86
C VAL A 14 0.45 -3.98 -20.39
N ARG A 15 -0.86 -4.15 -20.40
CA ARG A 15 -1.56 -5.40 -20.12
C ARG A 15 -2.42 -5.79 -21.32
N GLY A 16 -2.03 -6.84 -22.03
CA GLY A 16 -2.62 -7.15 -23.33
C GLY A 16 -2.38 -6.00 -24.32
N VAL A 17 -3.45 -5.40 -24.82
CA VAL A 17 -3.38 -4.26 -25.76
C VAL A 17 -3.53 -2.89 -25.05
N ARG A 18 -3.83 -2.90 -23.74
CA ARG A 18 -4.10 -1.67 -22.99
C ARG A 18 -2.84 -1.18 -22.28
N GLU A 19 -2.47 0.07 -22.53
CA GLU A 19 -1.48 0.79 -21.74
C GLU A 19 -2.14 1.24 -20.42
N VAL A 20 -1.74 0.61 -19.30
CA VAL A 20 -2.33 0.85 -17.98
C VAL A 20 -1.63 1.99 -17.27
N LEU A 21 -0.30 2.08 -17.41
CA LEU A 21 0.52 3.18 -16.90
C LEU A 21 1.28 3.80 -18.08
N PRO A 22 0.89 5.01 -18.53
CA PRO A 22 1.44 5.63 -19.75
C PRO A 22 2.58 6.62 -19.44
N GLY A 23 3.64 6.16 -18.79
CA GLY A 23 4.81 7.00 -18.46
C GLY A 23 4.60 7.76 -17.13
N ILE A 24 4.47 7.03 -16.02
CA ILE A 24 4.29 7.62 -14.70
C ILE A 24 5.64 7.89 -14.02
N SER A 25 5.80 9.08 -13.43
CA SER A 25 6.96 9.42 -12.60
C SER A 25 6.45 9.94 -11.25
N LEU A 26 6.99 9.41 -10.15
CA LEU A 26 6.63 9.80 -8.79
C LEU A 26 7.71 9.40 -7.79
N ASP A 27 7.65 9.98 -6.61
CA ASP A 27 8.48 9.67 -5.46
C ASP A 27 7.59 9.36 -4.24
N VAL A 28 8.00 8.38 -3.41
CA VAL A 28 7.36 8.10 -2.12
C VAL A 28 8.39 8.34 -1.02
N PRO A 29 8.19 9.35 -0.15
CA PRO A 29 9.05 9.60 1.00
C PRO A 29 8.69 8.67 2.18
N ALA A 30 9.44 8.79 3.27
CA ALA A 30 9.05 8.21 4.56
C ALA A 30 7.70 8.79 5.04
N GLY A 31 7.01 8.03 5.92
CA GLY A 31 5.69 8.39 6.42
C GLY A 31 4.56 7.63 5.70
N VAL A 32 3.33 8.10 5.85
CA VAL A 32 2.15 7.49 5.23
C VAL A 32 1.77 8.25 3.96
N THR A 33 1.88 7.58 2.82
CA THR A 33 1.44 8.08 1.51
C THR A 33 0.19 7.35 1.04
N GLY A 34 -0.86 8.09 0.72
CA GLY A 34 -2.09 7.56 0.12
C GLY A 34 -2.01 7.58 -1.41
N LEU A 35 -2.27 6.46 -2.06
CA LEU A 35 -2.48 6.35 -3.51
C LEU A 35 -3.97 6.22 -3.77
N LEU A 36 -4.65 7.33 -4.01
CA LEU A 36 -6.10 7.37 -4.12
C LEU A 36 -6.56 7.56 -5.56
N GLY A 37 -7.69 6.97 -5.87
CA GLY A 37 -8.33 7.09 -7.18
C GLY A 37 -9.36 6.01 -7.42
N PRO A 38 -10.21 6.14 -8.44
CA PRO A 38 -11.29 5.21 -8.72
C PRO A 38 -10.76 3.79 -9.02
N SER A 39 -11.63 2.80 -8.83
CA SER A 39 -11.31 1.42 -9.18
C SER A 39 -10.90 1.31 -10.66
N GLY A 40 -9.88 0.49 -10.96
CA GLY A 40 -9.36 0.30 -12.31
C GLY A 40 -8.48 1.43 -12.87
N CYS A 41 -8.15 2.47 -12.10
CA CYS A 41 -7.28 3.56 -12.56
C CYS A 41 -5.78 3.20 -12.64
N GLY A 42 -5.37 2.02 -12.11
CA GLY A 42 -3.99 1.53 -12.20
C GLY A 42 -3.24 1.39 -10.87
N LYS A 43 -3.86 1.67 -9.70
CA LYS A 43 -3.23 1.59 -8.36
C LYS A 43 -2.53 0.26 -8.11
N THR A 44 -3.27 -0.84 -8.19
CA THR A 44 -2.72 -2.20 -8.01
C THR A 44 -1.59 -2.52 -9.00
N THR A 45 -1.69 -2.03 -10.24
CA THR A 45 -0.63 -2.23 -11.24
C THR A 45 0.65 -1.50 -10.83
N LEU A 46 0.54 -0.25 -10.39
CA LEU A 46 1.68 0.51 -9.86
C LEU A 46 2.28 -0.18 -8.64
N MET A 47 1.48 -0.57 -7.66
CA MET A 47 1.96 -1.26 -6.44
C MET A 47 2.69 -2.56 -6.78
N ARG A 48 2.18 -3.34 -7.74
CA ARG A 48 2.88 -4.56 -8.21
C ARG A 48 4.21 -4.27 -8.89
N CYS A 49 4.36 -3.10 -9.54
CA CYS A 49 5.66 -2.68 -10.06
C CYS A 49 6.65 -2.40 -8.92
N LEU A 50 6.21 -1.74 -7.85
CA LEU A 50 7.04 -1.41 -6.68
C LEU A 50 7.58 -2.66 -5.98
N VAL A 51 6.80 -3.73 -5.95
CA VAL A 51 7.23 -5.00 -5.32
C VAL A 51 7.86 -5.98 -6.32
N GLY A 52 8.04 -5.57 -7.58
CA GLY A 52 8.66 -6.41 -8.62
C GLY A 52 7.76 -7.54 -9.15
N ALA A 53 6.46 -7.50 -8.86
CA ALA A 53 5.49 -8.52 -9.28
C ALA A 53 4.78 -8.21 -10.62
N GLN A 54 5.18 -7.15 -11.32
CA GLN A 54 4.62 -6.70 -12.60
C GLN A 54 5.71 -6.51 -13.64
N GLN A 55 5.51 -7.03 -14.84
CA GLN A 55 6.39 -6.73 -15.97
C GLN A 55 6.24 -5.27 -16.40
N VAL A 56 7.38 -4.59 -16.55
CA VAL A 56 7.50 -3.20 -16.97
C VAL A 56 7.92 -3.18 -18.42
N ARG A 57 7.26 -2.37 -19.26
CA ARG A 57 7.63 -2.18 -20.67
C ARG A 57 8.83 -1.24 -20.82
N SER A 58 8.82 -0.13 -20.08
CA SER A 58 9.92 0.84 -20.03
C SER A 58 9.84 1.68 -18.76
N GLY A 59 10.89 2.46 -18.50
CA GLY A 59 11.05 3.24 -17.28
C GLY A 59 11.78 2.46 -16.19
N THR A 60 11.96 3.09 -15.03
CA THR A 60 12.68 2.51 -13.89
C THR A 60 11.84 2.60 -12.62
N VAL A 61 12.00 1.61 -11.75
CA VAL A 61 11.42 1.57 -10.41
C VAL A 61 12.53 1.19 -9.44
N GLU A 62 12.88 2.12 -8.57
CA GLU A 62 13.84 1.92 -7.50
C GLU A 62 13.13 1.99 -6.14
N VAL A 63 13.46 1.04 -5.27
CA VAL A 63 12.91 0.93 -3.91
C VAL A 63 14.08 0.79 -2.94
N LEU A 64 14.18 1.70 -1.97
CA LEU A 64 15.28 1.73 -1.00
C LEU A 64 16.67 1.81 -1.65
N GLY A 65 16.75 2.38 -2.87
CA GLY A 65 17.97 2.49 -3.66
C GLY A 65 18.34 1.23 -4.45
N GLU A 66 17.45 0.26 -4.54
CA GLU A 66 17.61 -0.99 -5.26
C GLU A 66 16.55 -1.14 -6.35
N PRO A 67 16.80 -1.84 -7.46
CA PRO A 67 15.76 -2.16 -8.44
C PRO A 67 14.60 -2.93 -7.80
N ALA A 68 13.37 -2.56 -8.11
CA ALA A 68 12.18 -3.22 -7.56
C ALA A 68 12.20 -4.74 -7.79
N GLY A 69 11.86 -5.51 -6.75
CA GLY A 69 11.85 -6.99 -6.78
C GLY A 69 13.21 -7.65 -6.64
N SER A 70 14.30 -6.89 -6.48
CA SER A 70 15.64 -7.44 -6.27
C SER A 70 15.72 -8.23 -4.95
N PRO A 71 16.62 -9.25 -4.86
CA PRO A 71 16.71 -10.10 -3.67
C PRO A 71 16.92 -9.36 -2.35
N PRO A 72 17.70 -8.25 -2.25
CA PRO A 72 17.87 -7.50 -1.00
C PRO A 72 16.58 -6.91 -0.44
N LEU A 73 15.54 -6.74 -1.26
CA LEU A 73 14.26 -6.15 -0.86
C LEU A 73 13.30 -7.14 -0.21
N ARG A 74 13.53 -8.45 -0.28
CA ARG A 74 12.55 -9.47 0.11
C ARG A 74 12.12 -9.40 1.58
N THR A 75 13.00 -9.01 2.48
CA THR A 75 12.69 -8.82 3.91
C THR A 75 12.43 -7.37 4.28
N ARG A 76 12.75 -6.43 3.36
CA ARG A 76 12.65 -4.99 3.58
C ARG A 76 11.38 -4.36 3.00
N VAL A 77 10.65 -5.11 2.15
CA VAL A 77 9.39 -4.66 1.55
C VAL A 77 8.29 -5.63 1.93
N GLY A 78 7.30 -5.16 2.68
CA GLY A 78 6.07 -5.89 2.97
C GLY A 78 4.99 -5.53 1.94
N TYR A 79 4.24 -6.54 1.47
CA TYR A 79 3.14 -6.32 0.54
C TYR A 79 1.87 -7.04 1.00
N VAL A 80 0.80 -6.28 1.16
CA VAL A 80 -0.55 -6.81 1.42
C VAL A 80 -1.39 -6.58 0.18
N THR A 81 -1.87 -7.67 -0.40
CA THR A 81 -2.76 -7.65 -1.56
C THR A 81 -4.22 -7.45 -1.14
N GLN A 82 -5.07 -6.98 -2.04
CA GLN A 82 -6.51 -6.80 -1.82
C GLN A 82 -7.20 -8.09 -1.32
N ALA A 83 -6.85 -9.25 -1.89
CA ALA A 83 -7.22 -10.54 -1.32
C ALA A 83 -6.19 -10.94 -0.26
N ALA A 84 -6.65 -11.41 0.90
CA ALA A 84 -5.75 -11.84 1.97
C ALA A 84 -4.80 -12.96 1.48
N SER A 85 -3.49 -12.72 1.62
CA SER A 85 -2.43 -13.63 1.16
C SER A 85 -2.01 -14.61 2.28
N VAL A 86 -2.99 -15.33 2.84
CA VAL A 86 -2.82 -16.32 3.91
C VAL A 86 -3.58 -17.60 3.56
N TYR A 87 -3.11 -18.74 4.07
CA TYR A 87 -3.73 -20.04 3.85
C TYR A 87 -4.92 -20.24 4.79
N ASP A 88 -6.07 -20.53 4.24
CA ASP A 88 -7.33 -20.64 4.97
C ASP A 88 -7.41 -21.87 5.89
N ASP A 89 -6.66 -22.92 5.60
CA ASP A 89 -6.60 -24.19 6.33
C ASP A 89 -5.56 -24.21 7.47
N LEU A 90 -4.70 -23.20 7.55
CA LEU A 90 -3.72 -23.02 8.62
C LEU A 90 -4.23 -22.07 9.70
N THR A 91 -3.73 -22.23 10.92
CA THR A 91 -3.90 -21.25 12.00
C THR A 91 -3.13 -19.96 11.69
N VAL A 92 -3.43 -18.88 12.40
CA VAL A 92 -2.66 -17.63 12.32
C VAL A 92 -1.17 -17.90 12.58
N ALA A 93 -0.84 -18.63 13.66
CA ALA A 93 0.55 -18.91 14.01
C ALA A 93 1.26 -19.81 12.97
N GLU A 94 0.56 -20.80 12.40
CA GLU A 94 1.13 -21.66 11.36
C GLU A 94 1.38 -20.89 10.06
N ASN A 95 0.47 -20.00 9.66
CA ASN A 95 0.68 -19.10 8.52
C ASN A 95 1.95 -18.26 8.71
N LEU A 96 2.08 -17.58 9.85
CA LEU A 96 3.23 -16.73 10.11
C LEU A 96 4.52 -17.55 10.20
N ALA A 97 4.48 -18.72 10.84
CA ALA A 97 5.65 -19.63 10.90
C ALA A 97 6.10 -20.11 9.52
N PHE A 98 5.15 -20.41 8.63
CA PHE A 98 5.43 -20.77 7.24
C PHE A 98 6.16 -19.63 6.51
N PHE A 99 5.59 -18.42 6.55
CA PHE A 99 6.19 -17.27 5.87
C PHE A 99 7.49 -16.82 6.51
N ALA A 100 7.66 -16.94 7.84
CA ALA A 100 8.95 -16.69 8.50
C ALA A 100 10.04 -17.62 7.96
N GLY A 101 9.71 -18.92 7.75
CA GLY A 101 10.61 -19.88 7.10
C GLY A 101 10.94 -19.50 5.66
N VAL A 102 9.96 -19.04 4.87
CA VAL A 102 10.19 -18.60 3.48
C VAL A 102 11.10 -17.37 3.42
N LEU A 103 10.91 -16.43 4.34
CA LEU A 103 11.71 -15.19 4.41
C LEU A 103 13.08 -15.42 5.07
N GLY A 104 13.29 -16.55 5.74
CA GLY A 104 14.52 -16.83 6.50
C GLY A 104 14.68 -15.94 7.73
N VAL A 105 13.57 -15.46 8.32
CA VAL A 105 13.58 -14.63 9.53
C VAL A 105 13.39 -15.49 10.79
N ASP A 106 13.85 -14.97 11.94
CA ASP A 106 13.75 -15.69 13.21
C ASP A 106 12.27 -15.99 13.56
N ARG A 107 12.04 -17.19 14.06
CA ARG A 107 10.71 -17.62 14.49
C ARG A 107 10.14 -16.78 15.65
N ALA A 108 11.00 -16.15 16.46
CA ALA A 108 10.57 -15.19 17.48
C ALA A 108 9.77 -14.02 16.90
N ARG A 109 10.01 -13.65 15.62
CA ARG A 109 9.26 -12.61 14.91
C ARG A 109 7.77 -12.93 14.73
N VAL A 110 7.40 -14.22 14.76
CA VAL A 110 5.99 -14.65 14.64
C VAL A 110 5.16 -14.09 15.78
N ASP A 111 5.64 -14.18 17.01
CA ASP A 111 4.91 -13.71 18.19
C ASP A 111 4.80 -12.18 18.19
N GLU A 112 5.88 -11.49 17.85
CA GLU A 112 5.90 -10.04 17.73
C GLU A 112 4.93 -9.54 16.63
N ALA A 113 4.89 -10.22 15.47
CA ALA A 113 4.01 -9.85 14.39
C ALA A 113 2.52 -10.08 14.75
N ILE A 114 2.18 -11.19 15.43
CA ILE A 114 0.82 -11.47 15.91
C ILE A 114 0.38 -10.41 16.91
N ALA A 115 1.22 -10.10 17.91
CA ALA A 115 0.94 -9.07 18.90
C ALA A 115 0.81 -7.67 18.28
N GLY A 116 1.68 -7.36 17.31
CA GLY A 116 1.68 -6.07 16.59
C GLY A 116 0.38 -5.74 15.88
N VAL A 117 -0.37 -6.76 15.46
CA VAL A 117 -1.68 -6.60 14.80
C VAL A 117 -2.87 -6.90 15.71
N GLY A 118 -2.64 -7.24 17.00
CA GLY A 118 -3.68 -7.55 17.98
C GLY A 118 -4.44 -8.84 17.68
N LEU A 119 -3.72 -9.91 17.33
CA LEU A 119 -4.31 -11.24 17.05
C LEU A 119 -3.88 -12.31 18.08
N ASP A 120 -3.39 -11.92 19.26
CA ASP A 120 -2.94 -12.86 20.30
C ASP A 120 -4.00 -13.89 20.67
N ASP A 121 -5.23 -13.46 20.91
CA ASP A 121 -6.38 -14.30 21.27
C ASP A 121 -6.82 -15.23 20.12
N HIS A 122 -6.40 -14.93 18.89
CA HIS A 122 -6.75 -15.70 17.68
C HIS A 122 -5.58 -16.52 17.13
N ARG A 123 -4.46 -16.56 17.83
CA ARG A 123 -3.21 -17.20 17.40
C ARG A 123 -3.38 -18.64 16.90
N SER A 124 -4.17 -19.44 17.61
CA SER A 124 -4.44 -20.86 17.29
C SER A 124 -5.71 -21.06 16.47
N GLN A 125 -6.38 -19.98 16.07
CA GLN A 125 -7.57 -20.06 15.23
C GLN A 125 -7.20 -20.25 13.77
N VAL A 126 -7.89 -21.18 13.09
CA VAL A 126 -7.77 -21.42 11.64
C VAL A 126 -8.25 -20.18 10.88
N VAL A 127 -7.45 -19.69 9.94
CA VAL A 127 -7.68 -18.43 9.22
C VAL A 127 -9.02 -18.41 8.49
N GLY A 128 -9.46 -19.53 7.94
CA GLY A 128 -10.78 -19.66 7.29
C GLY A 128 -11.98 -19.41 8.21
N ARG A 129 -11.79 -19.40 9.55
CA ARG A 129 -12.81 -19.10 10.55
C ARG A 129 -12.73 -17.68 11.12
N LEU A 130 -11.77 -16.88 10.67
CA LEU A 130 -11.60 -15.49 11.07
C LEU A 130 -12.64 -14.60 10.39
N SER A 131 -13.01 -13.48 11.06
CA SER A 131 -13.72 -12.40 10.39
C SER A 131 -12.86 -11.78 9.28
N GLY A 132 -13.47 -11.04 8.34
CA GLY A 132 -12.74 -10.34 7.28
C GLY A 132 -11.63 -9.44 7.82
N GLY A 133 -11.92 -8.64 8.86
CA GLY A 133 -10.95 -7.77 9.51
C GLY A 133 -9.81 -8.51 10.20
N GLN A 134 -10.10 -9.64 10.86
CA GLN A 134 -9.06 -10.49 11.46
C GLN A 134 -8.17 -11.14 10.38
N ARG A 135 -8.75 -11.57 9.26
CA ARG A 135 -8.01 -12.12 8.12
C ARG A 135 -7.10 -11.07 7.48
N SER A 136 -7.58 -9.83 7.32
CA SER A 136 -6.76 -8.72 6.84
C SER A 136 -5.59 -8.43 7.78
N ARG A 137 -5.81 -8.46 9.11
CA ARG A 137 -4.75 -8.33 10.10
C ARG A 137 -3.75 -9.48 10.06
N ALA A 138 -4.19 -10.72 9.83
CA ALA A 138 -3.28 -11.86 9.65
C ALA A 138 -2.39 -11.69 8.40
N SER A 139 -2.95 -11.22 7.29
CA SER A 139 -2.18 -10.88 6.08
C SER A 139 -1.17 -9.75 6.33
N LEU A 140 -1.56 -8.73 7.10
CA LEU A 140 -0.66 -7.65 7.50
C LEU A 140 0.46 -8.16 8.41
N ALA A 141 0.16 -9.06 9.37
CA ALA A 141 1.17 -9.66 10.24
C ALA A 141 2.25 -10.40 9.43
N VAL A 142 1.85 -11.11 8.36
CA VAL A 142 2.81 -11.75 7.43
C VAL A 142 3.71 -10.71 6.78
N ALA A 143 3.17 -9.59 6.31
CA ALA A 143 3.95 -8.53 5.68
C ALA A 143 4.93 -7.83 6.66
N LEU A 144 4.67 -7.91 7.96
CA LEU A 144 5.51 -7.31 9.02
C LEU A 144 6.62 -8.23 9.54
N LEU A 145 6.64 -9.52 9.17
CA LEU A 145 7.63 -10.50 9.64
C LEU A 145 9.08 -10.05 9.40
N GLY A 146 9.36 -9.44 8.25
CA GLY A 146 10.69 -8.98 7.85
C GLY A 146 11.12 -7.63 8.45
N THR A 147 10.32 -6.98 9.29
CA THR A 147 10.54 -5.58 9.70
C THR A 147 10.75 -4.65 8.49
N PRO A 148 9.74 -4.50 7.64
CA PRO A 148 9.92 -3.80 6.37
C PRO A 148 10.24 -2.31 6.55
N ASP A 149 11.15 -1.79 5.73
CA ASP A 149 11.39 -0.35 5.57
C ASP A 149 10.32 0.31 4.68
N LEU A 150 9.65 -0.50 3.83
CA LEU A 150 8.51 -0.10 3.01
C LEU A 150 7.37 -1.11 3.16
N LEU A 151 6.19 -0.62 3.52
CA LEU A 151 4.95 -1.40 3.55
C LEU A 151 4.02 -0.91 2.46
N VAL A 152 3.66 -1.79 1.53
CA VAL A 152 2.73 -1.53 0.41
C VAL A 152 1.41 -2.24 0.69
N LEU A 153 0.31 -1.49 0.77
CA LEU A 153 -1.01 -1.97 1.19
C LEU A 153 -2.06 -1.68 0.12
N ASP A 154 -2.52 -2.73 -0.56
CA ASP A 154 -3.49 -2.59 -1.66
C ASP A 154 -4.92 -2.75 -1.14
N GLU A 155 -5.62 -1.64 -0.98
CA GLU A 155 -7.00 -1.52 -0.48
C GLU A 155 -7.24 -2.25 0.87
N PRO A 156 -6.39 -2.03 1.90
CA PRO A 156 -6.39 -2.84 3.13
C PRO A 156 -7.62 -2.60 4.03
N THR A 157 -8.38 -1.56 3.79
CA THR A 157 -9.53 -1.10 4.61
C THR A 157 -10.88 -1.44 4.00
N VAL A 158 -10.90 -2.00 2.78
CA VAL A 158 -12.13 -2.35 2.08
C VAL A 158 -12.94 -3.40 2.86
N GLY A 159 -14.23 -3.14 3.04
CA GLY A 159 -15.15 -4.05 3.73
C GLY A 159 -15.00 -4.08 5.26
N LEU A 160 -14.19 -3.22 5.85
CA LEU A 160 -14.07 -3.08 7.30
C LEU A 160 -15.11 -2.11 7.86
N ASP A 161 -15.61 -2.42 9.05
CA ASP A 161 -16.40 -1.48 9.82
C ASP A 161 -15.57 -0.26 10.28
N PRO A 162 -16.20 0.85 10.70
CA PRO A 162 -15.48 2.08 11.04
C PRO A 162 -14.48 1.94 12.19
N VAL A 163 -14.73 1.03 13.16
CA VAL A 163 -13.85 0.83 14.33
C VAL A 163 -12.57 0.11 13.87
N LEU A 164 -12.73 -1.01 13.16
CA LEU A 164 -11.59 -1.77 12.61
C LEU A 164 -10.77 -0.92 11.64
N ARG A 165 -11.42 -0.09 10.82
CA ARG A 165 -10.73 0.84 9.91
C ARG A 165 -9.88 1.84 10.69
N ARG A 166 -10.43 2.47 11.73
CA ARG A 166 -9.68 3.39 12.60
C ARG A 166 -8.46 2.71 13.21
N ASP A 167 -8.64 1.52 13.80
CA ASP A 167 -7.57 0.77 14.48
C ASP A 167 -6.45 0.40 13.50
N LEU A 168 -6.80 0.08 12.25
CA LEU A 168 -5.82 -0.22 11.20
C LEU A 168 -5.01 1.02 10.80
N TRP A 169 -5.66 2.18 10.66
CA TRP A 169 -4.98 3.44 10.39
C TRP A 169 -4.04 3.85 11.53
N GLU A 170 -4.45 3.66 12.78
CA GLU A 170 -3.57 3.88 13.93
C GLU A 170 -2.34 2.97 13.89
N LEU A 171 -2.50 1.71 13.45
CA LEU A 171 -1.38 0.79 13.25
C LEU A 171 -0.45 1.29 12.13
N PHE A 172 -0.97 1.75 10.99
CA PHE A 172 -0.15 2.30 9.90
C PHE A 172 0.67 3.50 10.36
N HIS A 173 0.07 4.40 11.15
CA HIS A 173 0.79 5.54 11.72
C HIS A 173 1.87 5.11 12.72
N ARG A 174 1.62 4.09 13.55
CA ARG A 174 2.66 3.55 14.46
C ARG A 174 3.82 2.95 13.69
N ILE A 175 3.55 2.19 12.62
CA ILE A 175 4.59 1.62 11.75
C ILE A 175 5.42 2.74 11.10
N ALA A 176 4.77 3.77 10.57
CA ALA A 176 5.44 4.92 9.97
C ALA A 176 6.26 5.73 11.00
N ALA A 177 5.76 5.91 12.22
CA ALA A 177 6.50 6.55 13.32
C ALA A 177 7.74 5.74 13.73
N GLY A 178 7.73 4.43 13.51
CA GLY A 178 8.89 3.54 13.67
C GLY A 178 9.95 3.68 12.56
N GLY A 179 9.72 4.52 11.56
CA GLY A 179 10.66 4.82 10.48
C GLY A 179 10.38 4.15 9.13
N ALA A 180 9.42 3.23 9.05
CA ALA A 180 9.01 2.64 7.78
C ALA A 180 8.19 3.63 6.92
N ALA A 181 8.32 3.53 5.60
CA ALA A 181 7.37 4.16 4.69
C ALA A 181 6.13 3.26 4.53
N VAL A 182 4.94 3.85 4.52
CA VAL A 182 3.69 3.13 4.30
C VAL A 182 2.98 3.72 3.09
N LEU A 183 2.78 2.91 2.06
CA LEU A 183 2.01 3.27 0.87
C LEU A 183 0.68 2.53 0.89
N VAL A 184 -0.42 3.25 1.02
CA VAL A 184 -1.78 2.68 1.11
C VAL A 184 -2.57 3.07 -0.13
N SER A 185 -3.15 2.11 -0.86
CA SER A 185 -4.13 2.44 -1.88
C SER A 185 -5.54 2.45 -1.31
N SER A 186 -6.38 3.35 -1.82
CA SER A 186 -7.80 3.41 -1.51
C SER A 186 -8.60 4.00 -2.68
N ASP A 187 -9.88 3.61 -2.78
CA ASP A 187 -10.88 4.29 -3.61
C ASP A 187 -11.80 5.20 -2.77
N VAL A 188 -11.62 5.21 -1.44
CA VAL A 188 -12.38 6.01 -0.48
C VAL A 188 -11.65 7.33 -0.23
N MET A 189 -12.20 8.44 -0.75
CA MET A 189 -11.53 9.76 -0.66
C MET A 189 -11.44 10.31 0.77
N ASP A 190 -12.33 9.90 1.68
CA ASP A 190 -12.26 10.29 3.11
C ASP A 190 -11.01 9.79 3.83
N GLU A 191 -10.36 8.74 3.31
CA GLU A 191 -9.11 8.22 3.85
C GLU A 191 -7.91 9.12 3.57
N ALA A 192 -8.04 10.03 2.62
CA ALA A 192 -7.02 11.01 2.27
C ALA A 192 -6.53 11.84 3.47
N GLU A 193 -7.47 12.27 4.34
CA GLU A 193 -7.17 13.08 5.52
C GLU A 193 -6.29 12.35 6.55
N ARG A 194 -6.14 11.04 6.42
CA ARG A 194 -5.28 10.21 7.28
C ARG A 194 -3.85 10.09 6.75
N CYS A 195 -3.57 10.60 5.56
CA CYS A 195 -2.27 10.48 4.91
C CYS A 195 -1.42 11.74 5.14
N HIS A 196 -0.10 11.58 5.26
CA HIS A 196 0.84 12.70 5.27
C HIS A 196 1.02 13.29 3.85
N ARG A 197 0.91 12.44 2.82
CA ARG A 197 1.01 12.80 1.40
C ARG A 197 -0.01 12.02 0.59
N LEU A 198 -0.50 12.64 -0.47
CA LEU A 198 -1.43 12.05 -1.41
C LEU A 198 -0.83 12.00 -2.81
N LEU A 199 -1.08 10.88 -3.47
CA LEU A 199 -0.94 10.70 -4.91
C LEU A 199 -2.33 10.40 -5.44
N LEU A 200 -3.00 11.41 -6.05
CA LEU A 200 -4.30 11.20 -6.67
C LEU A 200 -4.09 10.66 -8.08
N MET A 201 -4.70 9.51 -8.36
CA MET A 201 -4.49 8.78 -9.61
C MET A 201 -5.76 8.65 -10.43
N ARG A 202 -5.65 8.91 -11.74
CA ARG A 202 -6.71 8.66 -12.73
C ARG A 202 -6.12 8.21 -14.05
N GLU A 203 -6.70 7.18 -14.67
CA GLU A 203 -6.34 6.70 -16.00
C GLU A 203 -4.83 6.46 -16.18
N GLY A 204 -4.22 5.83 -15.18
CA GLY A 204 -2.80 5.51 -15.19
C GLY A 204 -1.86 6.69 -14.93
N ARG A 205 -2.37 7.88 -14.59
CA ARG A 205 -1.58 9.11 -14.37
C ARG A 205 -1.78 9.66 -12.97
N ILE A 206 -0.75 10.27 -12.40
CA ILE A 206 -0.88 11.09 -11.19
C ILE A 206 -1.44 12.45 -11.61
N ILE A 207 -2.58 12.83 -11.05
CA ILE A 207 -3.25 14.10 -11.31
C ILE A 207 -3.03 15.13 -10.20
N ALA A 208 -2.65 14.68 -9.00
CA ALA A 208 -2.19 15.53 -7.93
C ALA A 208 -1.18 14.80 -7.05
N ASP A 209 -0.24 15.54 -6.50
CA ASP A 209 0.79 15.12 -5.56
C ASP A 209 1.01 16.24 -4.54
N GLY A 210 0.98 15.92 -3.24
CA GLY A 210 1.13 16.86 -2.13
C GLY A 210 0.44 16.37 -0.86
N SER A 211 0.50 17.13 0.22
CA SER A 211 -0.30 16.88 1.42
C SER A 211 -1.80 17.14 1.13
N PRO A 212 -2.73 16.60 1.95
CA PRO A 212 -4.15 16.91 1.81
C PRO A 212 -4.44 18.42 1.75
N ASP A 213 -3.79 19.19 2.65
CA ASP A 213 -3.94 20.65 2.70
C ASP A 213 -3.45 21.34 1.41
N GLU A 214 -2.29 20.94 0.89
CA GLU A 214 -1.75 21.48 -0.37
C GLU A 214 -2.66 21.17 -1.56
N VAL A 215 -3.22 19.96 -1.62
CA VAL A 215 -4.15 19.57 -2.68
C VAL A 215 -5.44 20.39 -2.61
N ARG A 216 -6.03 20.57 -1.41
CA ARG A 216 -7.20 21.43 -1.21
C ARG A 216 -6.91 22.88 -1.57
N ALA A 217 -5.80 23.43 -1.08
CA ALA A 217 -5.44 24.83 -1.36
C ALA A 217 -5.25 25.09 -2.85
N ARG A 218 -4.58 24.18 -3.57
CA ARG A 218 -4.33 24.30 -5.02
C ARG A 218 -5.61 24.23 -5.85
N THR A 219 -6.59 23.45 -5.41
CA THR A 219 -7.86 23.28 -6.11
C THR A 219 -8.95 24.23 -5.64
N GLY A 220 -8.76 24.89 -4.48
CA GLY A 220 -9.79 25.68 -3.81
C GLY A 220 -10.99 24.84 -3.32
N ALA A 221 -10.81 23.52 -3.16
CA ALA A 221 -11.86 22.60 -2.76
C ALA A 221 -11.97 22.48 -1.24
N PRO A 222 -13.18 22.22 -0.69
CA PRO A 222 -13.38 22.06 0.74
C PRO A 222 -12.83 20.70 1.29
N ASP A 223 -12.81 19.68 0.43
CA ASP A 223 -12.38 18.32 0.73
C ASP A 223 -11.66 17.68 -0.47
N ILE A 224 -11.09 16.49 -0.27
CA ILE A 224 -10.30 15.81 -1.30
C ILE A 224 -11.19 15.22 -2.40
N GLU A 225 -12.44 14.85 -2.12
CA GLU A 225 -13.36 14.36 -3.14
C GLU A 225 -13.69 15.49 -4.14
N GLN A 226 -14.02 16.67 -3.64
CA GLN A 226 -14.27 17.85 -4.48
C GLN A 226 -12.99 18.30 -5.21
N ALA A 227 -11.81 18.20 -4.55
CA ALA A 227 -10.52 18.44 -5.19
C ALA A 227 -10.29 17.51 -6.38
N PHE A 228 -10.55 16.23 -6.21
CA PHE A 228 -10.45 15.24 -7.27
C PHE A 228 -11.37 15.56 -8.45
N LEU A 229 -12.64 15.87 -8.18
CA LEU A 229 -13.61 16.22 -9.22
C LEU A 229 -13.17 17.45 -10.04
N ARG A 230 -12.72 18.52 -9.37
CA ARG A 230 -12.20 19.72 -10.05
C ARG A 230 -10.99 19.44 -10.93
N LEU A 231 -10.03 18.62 -10.44
CA LEU A 231 -8.84 18.21 -11.20
C LEU A 231 -9.19 17.42 -12.46
N VAL A 232 -10.29 16.67 -12.39
CA VAL A 232 -10.78 15.86 -13.50
C VAL A 232 -11.47 16.73 -14.55
N GLU A 233 -12.33 17.66 -14.14
CA GLU A 233 -13.08 18.57 -15.02
C GLU A 233 -12.16 19.50 -15.81
N HIS A 234 -11.15 20.10 -15.14
CA HIS A 234 -10.20 21.00 -15.79
C HIS A 234 -9.32 20.33 -16.87
N LYS A 235 -9.12 18.99 -16.80
CA LYS A 235 -8.42 18.26 -17.88
C LYS A 235 -9.33 17.97 -19.08
N GLY A 236 -10.65 18.00 -18.93
CA GLY A 236 -11.61 17.83 -20.01
C GLY A 236 -11.77 19.06 -20.90
N GLU A 237 -11.36 20.25 -20.44
CA GLU A 237 -11.47 21.51 -21.20
C GLU A 237 -10.24 21.82 -22.07
N VAL A 238 -9.18 21.01 -21.98
CA VAL A 238 -7.89 21.21 -22.70
C VAL A 238 -7.59 20.07 -23.71
N ALA A 239 -8.60 19.25 -24.04
CA ALA A 239 -8.48 18.17 -25.03
C ALA A 239 -9.24 18.45 -26.32
#